data_dfe9dd06d5118c50fb3f76a80adc2c76
#
_entry.id   dfe9dd06d5118c50fb3f76a80adc2c76
#
_cell.length_a   1.000
_cell.length_b   1.000
_cell.length_c   1.000
_cell.angle_alpha   90.00
_cell.angle_beta   90.00
_cell.angle_gamma   90.00
#
_symmetry.space_group_name_H-M   'P 1'
#
loop_
_entity.id
_entity.type
_entity.pdbx_description
1 polymer ?
#
loop_
_entity_poly.entity_id
_entity_poly.type
_entity_poly.pdbx_seq_one_letter_code
_entity_poly.pdbx_strand_id
1 'polypeptide(L)'
;YYNWQENWNGNKLDIWATGNSGFNISNPSAKPEEYPTVKIEDGHKGKGVKLTTRRTSGLADAVKKPIAAGNLFIGQFDATDALFDAMKATKFGHPFSFSAKPAKLEGWYKYQAGEKFTDKNMNELNRHDYGTIYAVLYENIDEKGNAVLLYGDNVQTSKQIVALALVGETHDDNGKVAIGNTREWHHFSVDFEYKKTIDPIKLKNGGYSLAIVSSSSSDGANFLGAVGSTLWIDSFKLICK
;
A
#
# COMPACT_ATOMS: atom_id res chain seq x y z
N TYR A 1 8.08 -16.56 -0.43
CA TYR A 1 7.92 -15.15 -0.78
C TYR A 1 8.03 -14.95 -2.29
N TYR A 2 7.35 -13.95 -2.82
CA TYR A 2 7.50 -13.51 -4.21
C TYR A 2 8.49 -12.34 -4.25
N ASN A 3 9.39 -12.32 -5.24
CA ASN A 3 10.19 -11.14 -5.54
C ASN A 3 9.37 -10.20 -6.42
N TRP A 4 9.13 -8.99 -5.93
CA TRP A 4 8.40 -7.94 -6.61
C TRP A 4 9.41 -6.95 -7.19
N GLN A 5 9.73 -7.09 -8.47
CA GLN A 5 10.74 -6.25 -9.14
C GLN A 5 10.10 -5.41 -10.22
N GLU A 6 10.52 -4.17 -10.32
CA GLU A 6 10.19 -3.27 -11.42
C GLU A 6 11.30 -3.32 -12.47
N ASN A 7 10.94 -3.18 -13.74
CA ASN A 7 11.90 -3.01 -14.81
C ASN A 7 11.87 -1.56 -15.28
N TRP A 8 12.90 -0.81 -14.96
CA TRP A 8 13.03 0.59 -15.34
C TRP A 8 14.26 0.75 -16.26
N ASN A 9 14.03 1.15 -17.51
CA ASN A 9 15.09 1.33 -18.52
C ASN A 9 16.06 0.13 -18.63
N GLY A 10 15.52 -1.09 -18.59
CA GLY A 10 16.31 -2.33 -18.66
C GLY A 10 16.97 -2.76 -17.34
N ASN A 11 16.88 -1.97 -16.28
CA ASN A 11 17.38 -2.31 -14.97
C ASN A 11 16.25 -2.88 -14.09
N LYS A 12 16.55 -3.95 -13.35
CA LYS A 12 15.66 -4.48 -12.32
C LYS A 12 15.81 -3.67 -11.05
N LEU A 13 14.69 -3.15 -10.54
CA LEU A 13 14.63 -2.38 -9.30
C LEU A 13 13.82 -3.14 -8.25
N ASP A 14 14.41 -3.36 -7.08
CA ASP A 14 13.74 -3.93 -5.90
C ASP A 14 13.12 -2.79 -5.09
N ILE A 15 12.06 -2.18 -5.63
CA ILE A 15 11.40 -1.03 -5.02
C ILE A 15 10.06 -1.38 -4.39
N TRP A 16 9.51 -2.56 -4.70
CA TRP A 16 8.25 -3.03 -4.17
C TRP A 16 8.44 -3.88 -2.93
N ALA A 17 7.62 -3.66 -1.91
CA ALA A 17 7.61 -4.40 -0.66
C ALA A 17 6.19 -4.83 -0.26
N THR A 18 6.12 -5.83 0.60
CA THR A 18 4.88 -6.36 1.18
C THR A 18 5.09 -6.73 2.65
N GLY A 19 4.00 -6.82 3.41
CA GLY A 19 4.01 -7.32 4.79
C GLY A 19 4.16 -8.84 4.94
N ASN A 20 4.39 -9.58 3.86
CA ASN A 20 4.44 -11.05 3.89
C ASN A 20 5.49 -11.61 4.85
N SER A 21 6.64 -10.94 5.00
CA SER A 21 7.68 -11.37 5.95
C SER A 21 7.21 -11.27 7.41
N GLY A 22 6.44 -10.23 7.75
CA GLY A 22 5.82 -10.10 9.06
C GLY A 22 4.75 -11.17 9.31
N PHE A 23 3.92 -11.47 8.30
CA PHE A 23 2.94 -12.56 8.38
C PHE A 23 3.62 -13.92 8.58
N ASN A 24 4.74 -14.19 7.91
CA ASN A 24 5.49 -15.43 8.07
C ASN A 24 5.97 -15.68 9.51
N ILE A 25 6.31 -14.63 10.25
CA ILE A 25 6.73 -14.77 11.67
C ILE A 25 5.59 -15.36 12.51
N SER A 26 4.36 -14.94 12.26
CA SER A 26 3.19 -15.45 12.99
C SER A 26 2.62 -16.74 12.40
N ASN A 27 2.84 -16.99 11.12
CA ASN A 27 2.29 -18.12 10.37
C ASN A 27 3.40 -18.85 9.60
N PRO A 28 4.41 -19.45 10.26
CA PRO A 28 5.61 -19.99 9.60
C PRO A 28 5.33 -21.22 8.71
N SER A 29 4.20 -21.89 8.94
CA SER A 29 3.77 -23.06 8.15
C SER A 29 2.83 -22.68 6.98
N ALA A 30 2.59 -21.39 6.75
CA ALA A 30 1.72 -20.94 5.68
C ALA A 30 2.29 -21.31 4.31
N LYS A 31 1.43 -21.84 3.45
CA LYS A 31 1.75 -22.11 2.04
C LYS A 31 1.82 -20.82 1.25
N PRO A 32 2.49 -20.79 0.07
CA PRO A 32 2.63 -19.56 -0.73
C PRO A 32 1.31 -18.86 -1.05
N GLU A 33 0.24 -19.61 -1.33
CA GLU A 33 -1.10 -19.10 -1.66
C GLU A 33 -1.87 -18.56 -0.45
N GLU A 34 -1.43 -18.84 0.77
CA GLU A 34 -2.07 -18.40 2.02
C GLU A 34 -1.53 -17.05 2.50
N TYR A 35 -0.45 -16.55 1.89
CA TYR A 35 0.10 -15.25 2.24
C TYR A 35 -0.87 -14.11 1.92
N PRO A 36 -0.80 -13.00 2.68
CA PRO A 36 -1.62 -11.82 2.42
C PRO A 36 -1.45 -11.23 1.03
N THR A 37 -0.24 -11.27 0.47
CA THR A 37 0.07 -10.75 -0.86
C THR A 37 0.61 -11.87 -1.75
N VAL A 38 -0.12 -12.19 -2.82
CA VAL A 38 0.24 -13.26 -3.74
C VAL A 38 0.08 -12.80 -5.19
N LYS A 39 0.91 -13.36 -6.10
CA LYS A 39 0.69 -13.22 -7.53
C LYS A 39 -0.49 -14.08 -7.97
N ILE A 40 -1.16 -13.65 -9.03
CA ILE A 40 -2.17 -14.45 -9.75
C ILE A 40 -1.80 -14.50 -11.23
N GLU A 41 -2.20 -15.58 -11.90
CA GLU A 41 -1.95 -15.75 -13.33
C GLU A 41 -3.12 -15.24 -14.19
N ASP A 42 -4.29 -15.02 -13.57
CA ASP A 42 -5.57 -14.59 -14.16
C ASP A 42 -5.95 -13.16 -13.71
N GLY A 43 -5.03 -12.22 -13.84
CA GLY A 43 -5.29 -10.78 -13.63
C GLY A 43 -6.19 -10.19 -14.72
N HIS A 44 -6.33 -8.88 -14.77
CA HIS A 44 -7.06 -8.19 -15.83
C HIS A 44 -6.39 -8.37 -17.20
N LYS A 45 -5.06 -8.29 -17.24
CA LYS A 45 -4.23 -8.53 -18.44
C LYS A 45 -3.09 -9.50 -18.11
N GLY A 46 -3.40 -10.80 -18.02
CA GLY A 46 -2.43 -11.82 -17.67
C GLY A 46 -2.15 -11.85 -16.17
N LYS A 47 -0.89 -11.64 -15.77
CA LYS A 47 -0.52 -11.71 -14.34
C LYS A 47 -0.96 -10.46 -13.58
N GLY A 48 -1.44 -10.67 -12.37
CA GLY A 48 -1.82 -9.61 -11.45
C GLY A 48 -1.39 -9.93 -10.02
N VAL A 49 -1.87 -9.13 -9.09
CA VAL A 49 -1.61 -9.29 -7.65
C VAL A 49 -2.94 -9.39 -6.90
N LYS A 50 -3.01 -10.32 -5.95
CA LYS A 50 -4.12 -10.46 -5.01
C LYS A 50 -3.63 -10.14 -3.60
N LEU A 51 -4.27 -9.20 -2.97
CA LEU A 51 -4.06 -8.75 -1.61
C LEU A 51 -5.24 -9.22 -0.76
N THR A 52 -5.01 -10.01 0.28
CA THR A 52 -6.09 -10.55 1.11
C THR A 52 -5.78 -10.31 2.58
N THR A 53 -6.74 -9.78 3.33
CA THR A 53 -6.65 -9.69 4.79
C THR A 53 -6.75 -11.07 5.39
N ARG A 54 -5.70 -11.51 6.08
CA ARG A 54 -5.55 -12.84 6.65
C ARG A 54 -5.58 -12.80 8.17
N ARG A 55 -6.05 -13.89 8.77
CA ARG A 55 -5.91 -14.13 10.19
C ARG A 55 -4.45 -14.45 10.51
N THR A 56 -3.88 -13.81 11.50
CA THR A 56 -2.59 -14.18 12.09
C THR A 56 -2.79 -15.22 13.20
N SER A 57 -1.71 -15.73 13.77
CA SER A 57 -1.78 -16.73 14.85
C SER A 57 -0.63 -16.57 15.84
N GLY A 58 -0.65 -17.34 16.92
CA GLY A 58 0.44 -17.45 17.88
C GLY A 58 0.83 -16.12 18.53
N LEU A 59 2.11 -15.72 18.36
CA LEU A 59 2.65 -14.51 18.99
C LEU A 59 1.92 -13.23 18.56
N ALA A 60 1.46 -13.14 17.32
CA ALA A 60 0.75 -11.96 16.83
C ALA A 60 -0.57 -11.75 17.56
N ASP A 61 -1.31 -12.82 17.89
CA ASP A 61 -2.51 -12.74 18.72
C ASP A 61 -2.19 -12.23 20.12
N ALA A 62 -1.13 -12.75 20.73
CA ALA A 62 -0.72 -12.35 22.08
C ALA A 62 -0.36 -10.86 22.17
N VAL A 63 0.13 -10.26 21.09
CA VAL A 63 0.46 -8.83 21.00
C VAL A 63 -0.65 -8.01 20.32
N LYS A 64 -1.88 -8.52 20.23
CA LYS A 64 -3.07 -7.87 19.68
C LYS A 64 -2.91 -7.40 18.21
N LYS A 65 -2.28 -8.24 17.41
CA LYS A 65 -2.13 -8.07 15.95
C LYS A 65 -2.83 -9.22 15.20
N PRO A 66 -4.17 -9.37 15.35
CA PRO A 66 -4.89 -10.58 14.96
C PRO A 66 -5.07 -10.76 13.46
N ILE A 67 -4.86 -9.70 12.69
CA ILE A 67 -4.98 -9.74 11.24
C ILE A 67 -3.74 -9.14 10.57
N ALA A 68 -3.49 -9.55 9.34
CA ALA A 68 -2.51 -8.97 8.44
C ALA A 68 -3.23 -8.59 7.14
N ALA A 69 -3.38 -7.30 6.87
CA ALA A 69 -3.90 -6.84 5.59
C ALA A 69 -2.89 -7.15 4.48
N GLY A 70 -3.37 -7.72 3.36
CA GLY A 70 -2.56 -7.85 2.16
C GLY A 70 -2.19 -6.46 1.66
N ASN A 71 -0.91 -6.23 1.39
CA ASN A 71 -0.43 -4.95 0.91
C ASN A 71 0.69 -5.11 -0.11
N LEU A 72 0.77 -4.15 -1.02
CA LEU A 72 1.88 -3.98 -1.95
C LEU A 72 2.18 -2.48 -2.06
N PHE A 73 3.44 -2.11 -1.87
CA PHE A 73 3.81 -0.70 -1.90
C PHE A 73 5.25 -0.48 -2.38
N ILE A 74 5.52 0.70 -2.94
CA ILE A 74 6.88 1.14 -3.20
C ILE A 74 7.49 1.59 -1.86
N GLY A 75 8.59 0.94 -1.46
CA GLY A 75 9.27 1.19 -0.21
C GLY A 75 9.99 -0.05 0.34
N GLN A 76 10.08 -0.14 1.66
CA GLN A 76 10.73 -1.25 2.37
C GLN A 76 9.88 -1.70 3.55
N PHE A 77 9.91 -2.99 3.85
CA PHE A 77 9.26 -3.56 5.03
C PHE A 77 10.29 -4.21 5.94
N ASP A 78 10.33 -3.77 7.20
CA ASP A 78 11.21 -4.31 8.23
C ASP A 78 10.42 -5.26 9.14
N ALA A 79 10.62 -6.56 8.92
CA ALA A 79 9.90 -7.59 9.67
C ALA A 79 10.28 -7.61 11.15
N THR A 80 11.48 -7.14 11.52
CA THR A 80 11.93 -7.07 12.92
C THR A 80 11.15 -6.00 13.67
N ASP A 81 10.99 -4.82 13.05
CA ASP A 81 10.17 -3.73 13.60
C ASP A 81 8.69 -4.10 13.68
N ALA A 82 8.20 -4.96 12.77
CA ALA A 82 6.77 -5.31 12.69
C ALA A 82 6.18 -5.92 13.97
N LEU A 83 6.99 -6.61 14.78
CA LEU A 83 6.55 -7.17 16.06
C LEU A 83 6.34 -6.09 17.14
N PHE A 84 7.18 -5.05 17.14
CA PHE A 84 7.19 -4.03 18.17
C PHE A 84 6.38 -2.80 17.75
N ASP A 85 6.63 -2.28 16.55
CA ASP A 85 5.97 -1.09 15.99
C ASP A 85 5.64 -1.31 14.51
N ALA A 86 4.43 -1.83 14.26
CA ALA A 86 3.98 -2.11 12.89
C ALA A 86 3.91 -0.88 12.00
N MET A 87 3.70 0.32 12.58
CA MET A 87 3.68 1.57 11.83
C MET A 87 5.05 1.94 11.30
N LYS A 88 6.11 1.70 12.07
CA LYS A 88 7.51 1.96 11.67
C LYS A 88 8.09 0.86 10.79
N ALA A 89 7.53 -0.34 10.84
CA ALA A 89 7.94 -1.45 9.98
C ALA A 89 7.80 -1.13 8.49
N THR A 90 6.82 -0.29 8.14
CA THR A 90 6.53 0.07 6.75
C THR A 90 7.14 1.43 6.43
N LYS A 91 8.19 1.43 5.61
CA LYS A 91 8.93 2.60 5.14
C LYS A 91 8.51 2.88 3.70
N PHE A 92 7.72 3.94 3.48
CA PHE A 92 7.13 4.25 2.18
C PHE A 92 8.02 5.13 1.33
N GLY A 93 8.10 4.78 0.05
CA GLY A 93 8.69 5.56 -1.01
C GLY A 93 10.10 5.14 -1.41
N HIS A 94 10.41 5.47 -2.65
CA HIS A 94 11.72 5.32 -3.26
C HIS A 94 12.06 6.62 -4.00
N PRO A 95 13.30 7.14 -3.91
CA PRO A 95 13.70 8.32 -4.66
C PRO A 95 13.78 8.03 -6.15
N PHE A 96 13.21 8.92 -6.95
CA PHE A 96 13.26 8.86 -8.40
C PHE A 96 13.72 10.17 -9.00
N SER A 97 14.50 10.08 -10.08
CA SER A 97 14.78 11.23 -10.94
C SER A 97 13.78 11.24 -12.09
N PHE A 98 12.93 12.27 -12.12
CA PHE A 98 11.91 12.42 -13.14
C PHE A 98 12.29 13.52 -14.13
N SER A 99 12.04 13.28 -15.43
CA SER A 99 12.14 14.32 -16.47
C SER A 99 10.94 15.27 -16.49
N ALA A 100 9.81 14.82 -15.95
CA ALA A 100 8.56 15.55 -15.81
C ALA A 100 7.83 15.12 -14.54
N LYS A 101 6.98 15.99 -14.00
CA LYS A 101 6.27 15.71 -12.75
C LYS A 101 5.20 14.63 -12.94
N PRO A 102 4.98 13.72 -11.97
CA PRO A 102 3.84 12.81 -11.97
C PRO A 102 2.53 13.55 -12.15
N ALA A 103 1.70 13.13 -13.11
CA ALA A 103 0.42 13.76 -13.41
C ALA A 103 -0.77 12.88 -13.07
N LYS A 104 -0.70 11.57 -13.40
CA LYS A 104 -1.77 10.62 -13.15
C LYS A 104 -1.23 9.27 -12.69
N LEU A 105 -2.03 8.58 -11.88
CA LEU A 105 -1.92 7.16 -11.63
C LEU A 105 -3.11 6.45 -12.30
N GLU A 106 -2.82 5.46 -13.13
CA GLU A 106 -3.82 4.61 -13.79
C GLU A 106 -3.63 3.15 -13.43
N GLY A 107 -4.69 2.35 -13.59
CA GLY A 107 -4.62 0.91 -13.39
C GLY A 107 -6.01 0.28 -13.32
N TRP A 108 -6.01 -0.97 -12.90
CA TRP A 108 -7.22 -1.75 -12.73
C TRP A 108 -7.25 -2.36 -11.34
N TYR A 109 -8.43 -2.40 -10.75
CA TYR A 109 -8.67 -3.10 -9.50
C TYR A 109 -10.01 -3.84 -9.51
N LYS A 110 -10.12 -4.78 -8.60
CA LYS A 110 -11.37 -5.43 -8.19
C LYS A 110 -11.32 -5.59 -6.69
N TYR A 111 -12.42 -5.39 -5.99
CA TYR A 111 -12.47 -5.49 -4.55
C TYR A 111 -13.69 -6.23 -4.03
N GLN A 112 -13.48 -7.00 -2.97
CA GLN A 112 -14.54 -7.62 -2.21
C GLN A 112 -14.19 -7.57 -0.72
N ALA A 113 -15.06 -6.96 0.08
CA ALA A 113 -14.95 -6.94 1.53
C ALA A 113 -15.23 -8.32 2.11
N GLY A 114 -14.54 -8.66 3.20
CA GLY A 114 -14.89 -9.79 4.05
C GLY A 114 -16.19 -9.51 4.83
N GLU A 115 -16.80 -10.57 5.36
CA GLU A 115 -18.14 -10.50 5.96
C GLU A 115 -18.14 -9.77 7.32
N LYS A 116 -17.10 -9.98 8.14
CA LYS A 116 -17.07 -9.52 9.53
C LYS A 116 -15.89 -8.59 9.77
N PHE A 117 -16.19 -7.31 9.95
CA PHE A 117 -15.20 -6.34 10.36
C PHE A 117 -14.91 -6.47 11.84
N THR A 118 -13.64 -6.59 12.22
CA THR A 118 -13.22 -6.82 13.60
C THR A 118 -12.21 -5.79 14.10
N ASP A 119 -12.18 -5.58 15.40
CA ASP A 119 -11.14 -4.82 16.08
C ASP A 119 -9.91 -5.69 16.41
N LYS A 120 -8.90 -5.08 17.03
CA LYS A 120 -7.65 -5.76 17.46
C LYS A 120 -7.84 -6.83 18.55
N ASN A 121 -9.02 -6.96 19.14
CA ASN A 121 -9.40 -8.01 20.09
C ASN A 121 -10.33 -9.05 19.43
N MET A 122 -10.55 -8.95 18.10
CA MET A 122 -11.48 -9.78 17.30
C MET A 122 -12.95 -9.60 17.68
N ASN A 123 -13.32 -8.49 18.35
CA ASN A 123 -14.71 -8.14 18.52
C ASN A 123 -15.28 -7.67 17.18
N GLU A 124 -16.43 -8.21 16.79
CA GLU A 124 -17.14 -7.79 15.58
C GLU A 124 -17.69 -6.36 15.78
N LEU A 125 -17.43 -5.50 14.81
CA LEU A 125 -17.92 -4.13 14.77
C LEU A 125 -18.93 -3.99 13.63
N ASN A 126 -19.96 -3.17 13.83
CA ASN A 126 -20.93 -2.85 12.78
C ASN A 126 -20.33 -1.84 11.78
N ARG A 127 -19.34 -2.31 11.02
CA ARG A 127 -18.59 -1.55 10.01
C ARG A 127 -18.37 -2.41 8.78
N HIS A 128 -18.11 -1.75 7.64
CA HIS A 128 -17.64 -2.41 6.42
C HIS A 128 -16.13 -2.24 6.25
N ASP A 129 -15.50 -3.21 5.61
CA ASP A 129 -14.10 -3.06 5.20
C ASP A 129 -14.01 -2.47 3.80
N TYR A 130 -12.92 -1.76 3.55
CA TYR A 130 -12.64 -1.08 2.28
C TYR A 130 -11.20 -1.36 1.84
N GLY A 131 -10.99 -1.48 0.53
CA GLY A 131 -9.66 -1.43 -0.04
C GLY A 131 -9.13 -0.01 -0.12
N THR A 132 -7.81 0.13 -0.27
CA THR A 132 -7.19 1.43 -0.53
C THR A 132 -6.10 1.31 -1.59
N ILE A 133 -6.04 2.28 -2.50
CA ILE A 133 -4.96 2.49 -3.46
C ILE A 133 -4.68 3.99 -3.49
N TYR A 134 -3.41 4.38 -3.37
CA TYR A 134 -3.00 5.77 -3.50
C TYR A 134 -1.54 5.90 -3.91
N ALA A 135 -1.18 7.08 -4.40
CA ALA A 135 0.21 7.46 -4.60
C ALA A 135 0.54 8.75 -3.85
N VAL A 136 1.76 8.83 -3.34
CA VAL A 136 2.29 9.99 -2.59
C VAL A 136 3.62 10.39 -3.19
N LEU A 137 3.73 11.65 -3.60
CA LEU A 137 5.00 12.30 -3.93
C LEU A 137 5.38 13.21 -2.76
N TYR A 138 6.59 13.07 -2.23
CA TYR A 138 7.05 13.84 -1.09
C TYR A 138 8.52 14.25 -1.20
N GLU A 139 8.90 15.34 -0.53
CA GLU A 139 10.28 15.76 -0.40
C GLU A 139 11.03 14.79 0.50
N ASN A 140 12.09 14.16 -0.01
CA ASN A 140 12.87 13.16 0.74
C ASN A 140 14.02 13.76 1.54
N ILE A 141 14.14 15.09 1.55
CA ILE A 141 15.07 15.87 2.38
C ILE A 141 14.27 17.03 2.98
N ASP A 142 14.40 17.26 4.28
CA ASP A 142 13.77 18.39 4.97
C ASP A 142 14.54 19.70 4.79
N GLU A 143 14.01 20.81 5.32
CA GLU A 143 14.61 22.15 5.26
C GLU A 143 15.97 22.24 5.97
N LYS A 144 16.30 21.27 6.83
CA LYS A 144 17.58 21.18 7.55
C LYS A 144 18.59 20.26 6.86
N GLY A 145 18.21 19.65 5.72
CA GLY A 145 19.05 18.73 4.98
C GLY A 145 18.99 17.28 5.50
N ASN A 146 18.08 16.93 6.41
CA ASN A 146 17.95 15.57 6.91
C ASN A 146 17.09 14.72 5.95
N ALA A 147 17.44 13.44 5.81
CA ALA A 147 16.65 12.49 5.05
C ALA A 147 15.27 12.30 5.70
N VAL A 148 14.23 12.26 4.86
CA VAL A 148 12.85 12.04 5.26
C VAL A 148 12.36 10.70 4.71
N LEU A 149 11.75 9.90 5.58
CA LEU A 149 10.98 8.71 5.22
C LEU A 149 9.55 8.87 5.73
N LEU A 150 8.58 8.37 4.98
CA LEU A 150 7.20 8.29 5.44
C LEU A 150 6.91 6.89 5.99
N TYR A 151 6.10 6.83 7.04
CA TYR A 151 5.73 5.62 7.76
C TYR A 151 4.21 5.44 7.76
N GLY A 152 3.72 4.33 8.32
CA GLY A 152 2.30 4.00 8.34
C GLY A 152 1.40 5.06 8.98
N ASP A 153 1.92 5.80 9.97
CA ASP A 153 1.21 6.85 10.70
C ASP A 153 1.14 8.19 9.97
N ASN A 154 2.08 8.47 9.03
CA ASN A 154 2.20 9.79 8.43
C ASN A 154 2.24 9.82 6.89
N VAL A 155 2.13 8.68 6.22
CA VAL A 155 2.25 8.58 4.75
C VAL A 155 1.24 9.43 3.97
N GLN A 156 0.11 9.79 4.56
CA GLN A 156 -0.90 10.67 3.95
C GLN A 156 -1.01 12.05 4.60
N THR A 157 -0.32 12.27 5.72
CA THR A 157 -0.51 13.48 6.54
C THR A 157 0.76 14.31 6.74
N SER A 158 1.93 13.78 6.38
CA SER A 158 3.21 14.47 6.53
C SER A 158 3.24 15.82 5.80
N LYS A 159 3.85 16.83 6.45
CA LYS A 159 4.10 18.15 5.84
C LYS A 159 5.04 18.12 4.63
N GLN A 160 5.79 17.03 4.45
CA GLN A 160 6.68 16.84 3.32
C GLN A 160 5.97 16.39 2.04
N ILE A 161 4.68 16.05 2.14
CA ILE A 161 3.89 15.66 0.98
C ILE A 161 3.74 16.83 0.02
N VAL A 162 4.04 16.56 -1.24
CA VAL A 162 3.97 17.50 -2.36
C VAL A 162 2.73 17.26 -3.20
N ALA A 163 2.39 15.99 -3.44
CA ALA A 163 1.19 15.62 -4.18
C ALA A 163 0.64 14.26 -3.74
N LEU A 164 -0.66 14.09 -3.90
CA LEU A 164 -1.40 12.86 -3.62
C LEU A 164 -2.27 12.49 -4.83
N ALA A 165 -2.36 11.20 -5.11
CA ALA A 165 -3.36 10.64 -6.01
C ALA A 165 -4.11 9.55 -5.23
N LEU A 166 -5.41 9.72 -5.00
CA LEU A 166 -6.25 8.85 -4.18
C LEU A 166 -7.24 8.12 -5.09
N VAL A 167 -7.27 6.79 -5.03
CA VAL A 167 -8.15 5.95 -5.85
C VAL A 167 -9.33 5.48 -5.02
N GLY A 168 -10.54 5.76 -5.48
CA GLY A 168 -11.78 5.28 -4.89
C GLY A 168 -12.95 6.20 -5.22
N GLU A 169 -14.15 5.63 -5.20
CA GLU A 169 -15.42 6.33 -5.46
C GLU A 169 -16.27 6.44 -4.18
N THR A 170 -15.75 5.95 -3.07
CA THR A 170 -16.42 5.99 -1.76
C THR A 170 -15.46 6.49 -0.67
N HIS A 171 -15.96 6.56 0.55
CA HIS A 171 -15.18 6.89 1.73
C HIS A 171 -15.34 5.80 2.77
N ASP A 172 -14.27 5.51 3.51
CA ASP A 172 -14.35 4.65 4.68
C ASP A 172 -15.03 5.38 5.86
N ASP A 173 -15.24 4.68 6.97
CA ASP A 173 -15.90 5.25 8.15
C ASP A 173 -15.10 6.38 8.82
N ASN A 174 -13.85 6.59 8.43
CA ASN A 174 -13.01 7.71 8.88
C ASN A 174 -13.03 8.88 7.89
N GLY A 175 -13.83 8.81 6.82
CA GLY A 175 -13.95 9.83 5.78
C GLY A 175 -12.78 9.86 4.79
N LYS A 176 -11.94 8.83 4.73
CA LYS A 176 -10.86 8.71 3.74
C LYS A 176 -11.39 8.10 2.45
N VAL A 177 -10.91 8.60 1.32
CA VAL A 177 -11.18 7.99 0.00
C VAL A 177 -10.80 6.52 0.03
N ALA A 178 -11.72 5.66 -0.39
CA ALA A 178 -11.61 4.22 -0.25
C ALA A 178 -12.28 3.48 -1.42
N ILE A 179 -11.97 2.19 -1.54
CA ILE A 179 -12.49 1.29 -2.56
C ILE A 179 -13.53 0.38 -1.92
N GLY A 180 -14.78 0.52 -2.34
CA GLY A 180 -15.87 -0.36 -1.98
C GLY A 180 -15.95 -1.60 -2.91
N ASN A 181 -16.91 -2.50 -2.63
CA ASN A 181 -17.12 -3.72 -3.40
C ASN A 181 -17.34 -3.43 -4.89
N THR A 182 -16.65 -4.18 -5.75
CA THR A 182 -16.86 -4.19 -7.19
C THR A 182 -17.24 -5.59 -7.67
N ARG A 183 -18.11 -5.68 -8.70
CA ARG A 183 -18.45 -6.98 -9.30
C ARG A 183 -17.39 -7.46 -10.28
N GLU A 184 -16.83 -6.50 -11.04
CA GLU A 184 -15.88 -6.73 -12.12
C GLU A 184 -14.61 -5.89 -11.91
N TRP A 185 -13.62 -6.09 -12.78
CA TRP A 185 -12.46 -5.22 -12.85
C TRP A 185 -12.87 -3.78 -13.19
N HIS A 186 -12.41 -2.84 -12.38
CA HIS A 186 -12.68 -1.42 -12.51
C HIS A 186 -11.42 -0.67 -12.93
N HIS A 187 -11.50 0.10 -14.01
CA HIS A 187 -10.42 0.99 -14.44
C HIS A 187 -10.42 2.26 -13.61
N PHE A 188 -9.25 2.70 -13.19
CA PHE A 188 -9.09 4.01 -12.58
C PHE A 188 -8.04 4.84 -13.32
N SER A 189 -8.23 6.15 -13.33
CA SER A 189 -7.29 7.16 -13.81
C SER A 189 -7.47 8.40 -12.94
N VAL A 190 -6.56 8.62 -11.98
CA VAL A 190 -6.65 9.69 -11.00
C VAL A 190 -5.50 10.67 -11.16
N ASP A 191 -5.80 11.96 -11.06
CA ASP A 191 -4.79 13.00 -11.11
C ASP A 191 -4.04 13.13 -9.80
N PHE A 192 -2.77 13.53 -9.86
CA PHE A 192 -2.04 13.98 -8.68
C PHE A 192 -2.48 15.39 -8.29
N GLU A 193 -3.05 15.50 -7.10
CA GLU A 193 -3.40 16.78 -6.48
C GLU A 193 -2.16 17.38 -5.81
N TYR A 194 -1.61 18.44 -6.40
CA TYR A 194 -0.42 19.11 -5.91
C TYR A 194 -0.74 20.12 -4.80
N LYS A 195 -0.12 19.91 -3.64
CA LYS A 195 -0.18 20.80 -2.47
C LYS A 195 0.97 21.82 -2.43
N LYS A 196 2.05 21.54 -3.19
CA LYS A 196 3.25 22.38 -3.29
C LYS A 196 3.73 22.45 -4.73
N THR A 197 4.42 23.53 -5.06
CA THR A 197 5.11 23.69 -6.34
C THR A 197 6.31 22.73 -6.41
N ILE A 198 6.51 22.13 -7.56
CA ILE A 198 7.69 21.28 -7.85
C ILE A 198 8.87 22.18 -8.23
N ASP A 199 10.03 21.89 -7.65
CA ASP A 199 11.33 22.37 -8.12
C ASP A 199 11.84 21.39 -9.21
N PRO A 200 11.98 21.83 -10.49
CA PRO A 200 12.42 20.96 -11.57
C PRO A 200 13.85 20.41 -11.40
N ILE A 201 14.73 21.18 -10.77
CA ILE A 201 16.11 20.76 -10.52
C ILE A 201 16.13 19.66 -9.46
N LYS A 202 15.41 19.87 -8.36
CA LYS A 202 15.23 18.89 -7.29
C LYS A 202 14.58 17.61 -7.80
N LEU A 203 13.56 17.72 -8.71
CA LEU A 203 12.89 16.59 -9.33
C LEU A 203 13.87 15.75 -10.15
N LYS A 204 14.65 16.39 -10.99
CA LYS A 204 15.66 15.74 -11.84
C LYS A 204 16.75 15.04 -11.03
N ASN A 205 17.10 15.58 -9.89
CA ASN A 205 18.18 15.09 -9.01
C ASN A 205 17.71 14.08 -7.95
N GLY A 206 16.45 13.58 -8.02
CA GLY A 206 15.93 12.57 -7.09
C GLY A 206 15.63 13.10 -5.69
N GLY A 207 15.42 14.42 -5.54
CA GLY A 207 15.05 15.05 -4.25
C GLY A 207 13.61 14.84 -3.83
N TYR A 208 12.85 14.03 -4.60
CA TYR A 208 11.52 13.56 -4.26
C TYR A 208 11.47 12.04 -4.27
N SER A 209 10.67 11.49 -3.37
CA SER A 209 10.35 10.07 -3.35
C SER A 209 8.89 9.85 -3.72
N LEU A 210 8.63 8.76 -4.44
CA LEU A 210 7.29 8.30 -4.79
C LEU A 210 6.97 7.02 -4.04
N ALA A 211 5.82 6.96 -3.39
CA ALA A 211 5.18 5.74 -2.94
C ALA A 211 3.91 5.50 -3.74
N ILE A 212 3.67 4.27 -4.16
CA ILE A 212 2.37 3.76 -4.60
C ILE A 212 2.01 2.69 -3.59
N VAL A 213 0.81 2.75 -3.03
CA VAL A 213 0.40 1.88 -1.92
C VAL A 213 -0.95 1.26 -2.24
N SER A 214 -1.07 -0.03 -2.01
CA SER A 214 -2.32 -0.78 -2.11
C SER A 214 -2.51 -1.65 -0.87
N SER A 215 -3.71 -1.70 -0.32
CA SER A 215 -4.05 -2.56 0.82
C SER A 215 -5.46 -3.11 0.72
N SER A 216 -5.65 -4.35 1.17
CA SER A 216 -6.95 -5.03 1.22
C SER A 216 -7.87 -4.54 2.35
N SER A 217 -7.32 -3.82 3.35
CA SER A 217 -8.09 -3.18 4.42
C SER A 217 -7.56 -1.78 4.69
N SER A 218 -8.41 -0.76 4.60
CA SER A 218 -8.02 0.65 4.75
C SER A 218 -7.50 0.97 6.15
N ASP A 219 -8.03 0.31 7.18
CA ASP A 219 -7.61 0.41 8.59
C ASP A 219 -6.66 -0.74 9.02
N GLY A 220 -6.16 -1.52 8.07
CA GLY A 220 -5.32 -2.71 8.33
C GLY A 220 -4.05 -2.43 9.13
N ALA A 221 -3.47 -1.24 9.01
CA ALA A 221 -2.32 -0.80 9.79
C ALA A 221 -2.63 -0.68 11.30
N ASN A 222 -3.90 -0.47 11.67
CA ASN A 222 -4.41 -0.46 13.04
C ASN A 222 -4.92 -1.84 13.49
N PHE A 223 -4.74 -2.88 12.69
CA PHE A 223 -5.28 -4.23 12.90
C PHE A 223 -6.82 -4.26 12.97
N LEU A 224 -7.45 -3.35 12.24
CA LEU A 224 -8.89 -3.25 12.04
C LEU A 224 -9.20 -3.65 10.59
N GLY A 225 -10.16 -4.56 10.41
CA GLY A 225 -10.54 -5.03 9.07
C GLY A 225 -11.33 -6.34 9.12
N ALA A 226 -11.72 -6.81 7.95
CA ALA A 226 -12.43 -8.07 7.83
C ALA A 226 -11.53 -9.14 7.20
N VAL A 227 -11.35 -10.26 7.91
CA VAL A 227 -10.65 -11.43 7.35
C VAL A 227 -11.38 -11.87 6.08
N GLY A 228 -10.61 -12.05 5.00
CA GLY A 228 -11.16 -12.36 3.67
C GLY A 228 -11.35 -11.16 2.75
N SER A 229 -11.29 -9.91 3.25
CA SER A 229 -11.26 -8.73 2.37
C SER A 229 -10.16 -8.87 1.35
N THR A 230 -10.50 -8.74 0.08
CA THR A 230 -9.56 -9.00 -1.01
C THR A 230 -9.58 -7.89 -2.04
N LEU A 231 -8.40 -7.36 -2.33
CA LEU A 231 -8.15 -6.40 -3.39
C LEU A 231 -7.27 -7.06 -4.48
N TRP A 232 -7.75 -7.11 -5.69
CA TRP A 232 -6.97 -7.49 -6.87
C TRP A 232 -6.53 -6.24 -7.58
N ILE A 233 -5.29 -6.19 -8.01
CA ILE A 233 -4.69 -5.06 -8.73
C ILE A 233 -3.91 -5.54 -9.95
N ASP A 234 -3.91 -4.72 -11.00
CA ASP A 234 -3.21 -5.00 -12.25
C ASP A 234 -2.90 -3.73 -13.04
N SER A 235 -1.87 -3.80 -13.87
CA SER A 235 -1.53 -2.82 -14.92
C SER A 235 -1.39 -1.38 -14.41
N PHE A 236 -0.75 -1.18 -13.26
CA PHE A 236 -0.47 0.18 -12.77
C PHE A 236 0.45 0.94 -13.71
N LYS A 237 0.14 2.20 -13.96
CA LYS A 237 0.88 3.09 -14.84
C LYS A 237 0.97 4.49 -14.24
N LEU A 238 2.19 5.00 -14.13
CA LEU A 238 2.46 6.40 -13.77
C LEU A 238 2.58 7.23 -15.05
N ILE A 239 1.79 8.29 -15.16
CA ILE A 239 1.86 9.25 -16.27
C ILE A 239 2.49 10.53 -15.75
N CYS A 240 3.56 11.00 -16.44
CA CYS A 240 4.25 12.26 -16.14
C CYS A 240 4.01 13.30 -17.24
N LYS A 241 3.99 14.59 -16.89
CA LYS A 241 3.82 15.75 -17.79
C LYS A 241 4.79 16.88 -17.43
#